data_dc281e042c2ca2e1d64ad31231b3a980
#
_entry.id   dc281e042c2ca2e1d64ad31231b3a980
#
_cell.length_a   1.000
_cell.length_b   1.000
_cell.length_c   1.000
_cell.angle_alpha   90.00
_cell.angle_beta   90.00
_cell.angle_gamma   90.00
#
_symmetry.space_group_name_H-M   'P 1'
#
loop_
_entity.id
_entity.type
_entity.pdbx_description
1 polymer ?
#
loop_
_entity_poly.entity_id
_entity_poly.type
_entity_poly.pdbx_seq_one_letter_code
_entity_poly.pdbx_strand_id
1 'polypeptide(L)'
;MTLKLKHAEIWLANLNPTRGTEAGKCRPVLILQNQALLDAEHPSTLIIPLTTNLIEDAEPLRLRVKPADDLDKESDLLIDQIRSIDNKRLIKGPLTSCKIQFMERVYTAVAEVMGFDLES
;
A
#
# COMPACT_ATOMS: atom_id res chain seq x y z
N MET A 1 -20.44 -9.48 3.26
CA MET A 1 -19.62 -9.28 4.47
C MET A 1 -18.84 -7.99 4.35
N THR A 2 -18.93 -7.14 5.34
CA THR A 2 -18.25 -5.85 5.34
C THR A 2 -16.81 -6.01 5.83
N LEU A 3 -15.84 -5.54 5.05
CA LEU A 3 -14.44 -5.53 5.45
C LEU A 3 -14.20 -4.36 6.41
N LYS A 4 -13.46 -4.62 7.49
CA LYS A 4 -13.07 -3.58 8.44
C LYS A 4 -11.63 -3.15 8.16
N LEU A 5 -11.48 -2.28 7.18
CA LEU A 5 -10.19 -1.77 6.77
C LEU A 5 -9.76 -0.61 7.65
N LYS A 6 -8.47 -0.56 7.96
CA LYS A 6 -7.88 0.58 8.68
C LYS A 6 -6.70 1.14 7.89
N HIS A 7 -6.58 2.46 7.94
CA HIS A 7 -5.44 3.15 7.37
C HIS A 7 -4.13 2.58 7.96
N ALA A 8 -3.12 2.40 7.12
CA ALA A 8 -1.80 1.86 7.47
C ALA A 8 -1.74 0.35 7.69
N GLU A 9 -2.86 -0.37 7.54
CA GLU A 9 -2.82 -1.84 7.52
C GLU A 9 -2.32 -2.34 6.17
N ILE A 10 -1.70 -3.52 6.19
CA ILE A 10 -1.31 -4.24 4.98
C ILE A 10 -2.25 -5.45 4.82
N TRP A 11 -2.85 -5.57 3.64
CA TRP A 11 -3.82 -6.62 3.30
C TRP A 11 -3.35 -7.38 2.07
N LEU A 12 -3.76 -8.65 1.94
CA LEU A 12 -3.55 -9.41 0.71
C LEU A 12 -4.65 -9.03 -0.29
N ALA A 13 -4.27 -8.75 -1.53
CA ALA A 13 -5.19 -8.37 -2.60
C ALA A 13 -4.84 -9.07 -3.91
N ASN A 14 -5.86 -9.30 -4.74
CA ASN A 14 -5.67 -9.79 -6.10
C ASN A 14 -5.65 -8.60 -7.06
N LEU A 15 -4.49 -8.31 -7.62
CA LEU A 15 -4.28 -7.16 -8.51
C LEU A 15 -4.37 -7.53 -10.00
N ASN A 16 -4.72 -8.76 -10.34
CA ASN A 16 -4.94 -9.18 -11.71
C ASN A 16 -6.33 -8.74 -12.20
N PRO A 17 -6.52 -8.50 -13.50
CA PRO A 17 -5.49 -8.41 -14.55
C PRO A 17 -4.71 -7.10 -14.48
N THR A 18 -3.51 -7.11 -15.06
CA THR A 18 -2.64 -5.93 -15.10
C THR A 18 -2.50 -5.40 -16.51
N ARG A 19 -2.04 -4.13 -16.61
CA ARG A 19 -1.74 -3.49 -17.89
C ARG A 19 -0.37 -2.84 -17.80
N GLY A 20 0.48 -3.08 -18.82
CA GLY A 20 1.79 -2.46 -18.91
C GLY A 20 2.67 -2.79 -17.71
N THR A 21 3.20 -1.77 -17.05
CA THR A 21 4.11 -1.91 -15.92
C THR A 21 3.41 -2.04 -14.57
N GLU A 22 2.08 -2.11 -14.55
CA GLU A 22 1.34 -2.23 -13.29
C GLU A 22 1.67 -3.54 -12.57
N ALA A 23 1.79 -3.47 -11.24
CA ALA A 23 1.97 -4.65 -10.41
C ALA A 23 0.71 -5.50 -10.46
N GLY A 24 0.89 -6.81 -10.67
CA GLY A 24 -0.19 -7.78 -10.74
C GLY A 24 -0.08 -8.86 -9.69
N LYS A 25 -0.77 -9.98 -9.91
CA LYS A 25 -0.82 -11.15 -9.03
C LYS A 25 -1.52 -10.84 -7.71
N CYS A 26 -1.60 -11.87 -6.86
CA CYS A 26 -1.99 -11.69 -5.46
C CYS A 26 -0.75 -11.23 -4.70
N ARG A 27 -0.85 -10.10 -4.03
CA ARG A 27 0.27 -9.54 -3.27
C ARG A 27 -0.22 -8.67 -2.14
N PRO A 28 0.61 -8.42 -1.13
CA PRO A 28 0.26 -7.48 -0.08
C PRO A 28 0.12 -6.06 -0.64
N VAL A 29 -0.81 -5.31 -0.06
CA VAL A 29 -1.04 -3.89 -0.39
C VAL A 29 -1.17 -3.10 0.90
N LEU A 30 -0.61 -1.91 0.93
CA LEU A 30 -0.75 -0.96 2.04
C LEU A 30 -2.03 -0.16 1.84
N ILE A 31 -2.88 -0.13 2.86
CA ILE A 31 -4.11 0.68 2.85
C ILE A 31 -3.74 2.13 3.13
N LEU A 32 -3.81 2.97 2.11
CA LEU A 32 -3.47 4.39 2.20
C LEU A 32 -4.70 5.27 2.29
N GLN A 33 -5.89 4.73 2.03
CA GLN A 33 -7.15 5.46 2.06
C GLN A 33 -7.36 6.14 3.41
N ASN A 34 -7.93 7.36 3.39
CA ASN A 34 -8.31 8.09 4.59
C ASN A 34 -9.30 7.26 5.41
N GLN A 35 -9.10 7.21 6.72
CA GLN A 35 -9.95 6.41 7.61
C GLN A 35 -11.43 6.80 7.53
N ALA A 36 -11.75 8.08 7.36
CA ALA A 36 -13.14 8.51 7.24
C ALA A 36 -13.84 7.88 6.03
N LEU A 37 -13.12 7.71 4.92
CA LEU A 37 -13.68 7.06 3.73
C LEU A 37 -13.80 5.55 3.93
N LEU A 38 -12.86 4.94 4.66
CA LEU A 38 -12.95 3.52 5.01
C LEU A 38 -14.15 3.26 5.92
N ASP A 39 -14.36 4.13 6.91
CA ASP A 39 -15.49 4.03 7.83
C ASP A 39 -16.84 4.23 7.12
N ALA A 40 -16.85 5.05 6.08
CA ALA A 40 -18.04 5.29 5.27
C ALA A 40 -18.29 4.16 4.25
N GLU A 41 -17.46 3.10 4.26
CA GLU A 41 -17.60 1.94 3.38
C GLU A 41 -17.53 2.31 1.90
N HIS A 42 -16.66 3.25 1.54
CA HIS A 42 -16.42 3.59 0.14
C HIS A 42 -16.03 2.32 -0.64
N PRO A 43 -16.63 2.08 -1.82
CA PRO A 43 -16.48 0.78 -2.50
C PRO A 43 -15.11 0.52 -3.12
N SER A 44 -14.26 1.53 -3.22
CA SER A 44 -12.87 1.36 -3.67
C SER A 44 -11.91 1.91 -2.63
N THR A 45 -10.68 1.41 -2.63
CA THR A 45 -9.68 1.76 -1.61
C THR A 45 -8.37 2.13 -2.28
N LEU A 46 -7.81 3.28 -1.88
CA LEU A 46 -6.49 3.73 -2.33
C LEU A 46 -5.43 2.91 -1.63
N ILE A 47 -4.56 2.28 -2.42
CA ILE A 47 -3.52 1.36 -1.90
C ILE A 47 -2.18 1.62 -2.60
N ILE A 48 -1.12 1.08 -1.96
CA ILE A 48 0.21 0.98 -2.57
C ILE A 48 0.58 -0.50 -2.55
N PRO A 49 0.90 -1.13 -3.71
CA PRO A 49 1.29 -2.53 -3.72
C PRO A 49 2.71 -2.75 -3.20
N LEU A 50 2.94 -3.95 -2.64
CA LEU A 50 4.25 -4.41 -2.22
C LEU A 50 4.76 -5.46 -3.20
N THR A 51 6.09 -5.58 -3.31
CA THR A 51 6.74 -6.63 -4.09
C THR A 51 7.87 -7.24 -3.28
N THR A 52 8.10 -8.55 -3.46
CA THR A 52 9.26 -9.23 -2.87
C THR A 52 10.49 -9.13 -3.76
N ASN A 53 10.37 -8.56 -4.95
CA ASN A 53 11.50 -8.29 -5.83
C ASN A 53 12.17 -6.98 -5.40
N LEU A 54 13.20 -7.09 -4.55
CA LEU A 54 13.82 -5.96 -3.89
C LEU A 54 14.81 -5.21 -4.78
N ILE A 55 14.79 -3.88 -4.72
CA ILE A 55 15.78 -3.02 -5.40
C ILE A 55 16.33 -2.05 -4.35
N GLU A 56 17.66 -1.99 -4.24
CA GLU A 56 18.31 -1.11 -3.28
C GLU A 56 18.37 0.34 -3.79
N ASP A 57 18.43 1.26 -2.83
CA ASP A 57 18.66 2.71 -3.10
C ASP A 57 17.66 3.29 -4.10
N ALA A 58 16.38 2.92 -3.96
CA ALA A 58 15.35 3.34 -4.91
C ALA A 58 14.37 4.39 -4.34
N GLU A 59 14.62 4.96 -3.16
CA GLU A 59 13.77 6.05 -2.63
C GLU A 59 13.84 7.28 -3.55
N PRO A 60 12.74 7.99 -3.76
CA PRO A 60 11.41 7.82 -3.15
C PRO A 60 10.49 6.81 -3.86
N LEU A 61 10.95 6.19 -4.94
CA LEU A 61 10.11 5.27 -5.73
C LEU A 61 9.77 3.99 -4.96
N ARG A 62 10.63 3.58 -4.02
CA ARG A 62 10.44 2.39 -3.20
C ARG A 62 10.82 2.66 -1.76
N LEU A 63 10.08 2.04 -0.83
CA LEU A 63 10.45 2.02 0.59
C LEU A 63 10.47 0.57 1.06
N ARG A 64 11.52 0.19 1.79
CA ARG A 64 11.68 -1.16 2.33
C ARG A 64 10.77 -1.40 3.52
N VAL A 65 10.05 -2.52 3.51
CA VAL A 65 9.18 -2.98 4.60
C VAL A 65 9.75 -4.29 5.13
N LYS A 66 10.04 -4.33 6.44
CA LYS A 66 10.54 -5.56 7.08
C LYS A 66 9.38 -6.48 7.42
N PRO A 67 9.63 -7.81 7.47
CA PRO A 67 8.60 -8.75 7.91
C PRO A 67 8.10 -8.43 9.31
N ALA A 68 6.80 -8.61 9.52
CA ALA A 68 6.16 -8.44 10.83
C ALA A 68 4.82 -9.16 10.80
N ASP A 69 4.44 -9.76 11.93
CA ASP A 69 3.17 -10.47 12.07
C ASP A 69 2.98 -11.49 10.93
N ASP A 70 1.91 -11.40 10.17
CA ASP A 70 1.60 -12.32 9.07
C ASP A 70 2.22 -11.89 7.73
N LEU A 71 2.96 -10.80 7.70
CA LEU A 71 3.77 -10.40 6.54
C LEU A 71 5.11 -11.13 6.63
N ASP A 72 5.25 -12.24 5.91
CA ASP A 72 6.36 -13.18 6.06
C ASP A 72 7.67 -12.71 5.46
N LYS A 73 7.63 -11.93 4.39
CA LYS A 73 8.80 -11.61 3.57
C LYS A 73 9.10 -10.12 3.54
N GLU A 74 10.38 -9.80 3.58
CA GLU A 74 10.83 -8.44 3.31
C GLU A 74 10.36 -8.01 1.93
N SER A 75 9.83 -6.80 1.83
CA SER A 75 9.19 -6.30 0.61
C SER A 75 9.53 -4.85 0.37
N ASP A 76 9.30 -4.39 -0.86
CA ASP A 76 9.34 -2.98 -1.21
C ASP A 76 7.95 -2.47 -1.50
N LEU A 77 7.59 -1.32 -0.92
CA LEU A 77 6.43 -0.55 -1.33
C LEU A 77 6.73 0.11 -2.69
N LEU A 78 5.84 -0.10 -3.64
CA LEU A 78 5.96 0.50 -4.98
C LEU A 78 5.24 1.85 -4.97
N ILE A 79 5.89 2.88 -4.46
CA ILE A 79 5.29 4.19 -4.19
C ILE A 79 4.63 4.82 -5.44
N ASP A 80 5.30 4.70 -6.59
CA ASP A 80 4.77 5.26 -7.84
C ASP A 80 3.63 4.44 -8.46
N GLN A 81 3.28 3.30 -7.85
CA GLN A 81 2.15 2.48 -8.29
C GLN A 81 0.93 2.63 -7.38
N ILE A 82 0.86 3.72 -6.65
CA ILE A 82 -0.33 4.09 -5.87
C ILE A 82 -1.56 4.08 -6.79
N ARG A 83 -2.62 3.42 -6.34
CA ARG A 83 -3.84 3.28 -7.14
C ARG A 83 -5.04 2.95 -6.27
N SER A 84 -6.23 3.19 -6.80
CA SER A 84 -7.47 2.75 -6.18
C SER A 84 -7.85 1.38 -6.72
N ILE A 85 -8.29 0.49 -5.86
CA ILE A 85 -8.79 -0.83 -6.25
C ILE A 85 -10.19 -1.05 -5.69
N ASP A 86 -10.99 -1.86 -6.39
CA ASP A 86 -12.28 -2.30 -5.88
C ASP A 86 -12.05 -3.14 -4.61
N ASN A 87 -12.85 -2.90 -3.57
CA ASN A 87 -12.73 -3.64 -2.31
C ASN A 87 -12.89 -5.15 -2.48
N LYS A 88 -13.56 -5.58 -3.54
CA LYS A 88 -13.70 -7.01 -3.87
C LYS A 88 -12.37 -7.69 -4.17
N ARG A 89 -11.33 -6.91 -4.48
CA ARG A 89 -9.98 -7.44 -4.72
C ARG A 89 -9.26 -7.79 -3.43
N LEU A 90 -9.69 -7.29 -2.28
CA LEU A 90 -9.08 -7.57 -0.99
C LEU A 90 -9.47 -8.98 -0.55
N ILE A 91 -8.48 -9.81 -0.23
CA ILE A 91 -8.66 -11.23 0.06
C ILE A 91 -8.72 -11.49 1.56
N LYS A 92 -7.73 -11.01 2.30
CA LYS A 92 -7.65 -11.19 3.75
C LYS A 92 -6.69 -10.18 4.38
N GLY A 93 -6.89 -9.94 5.67
CA GLY A 93 -6.02 -9.08 6.47
C GLY A 93 -6.63 -8.74 7.82
N PRO A 94 -5.96 -7.88 8.57
CA PRO A 94 -4.66 -7.31 8.23
C PRO A 94 -3.54 -8.34 8.38
N LEU A 95 -2.53 -8.27 7.50
CA LEU A 95 -1.31 -9.06 7.66
C LEU A 95 -0.42 -8.45 8.73
N THR A 96 -0.38 -7.14 8.77
CA THR A 96 0.32 -6.33 9.77
C THR A 96 -0.18 -4.89 9.67
N SER A 97 0.29 -4.02 10.56
CA SER A 97 0.01 -2.57 10.51
C SER A 97 1.31 -1.80 10.57
N CYS A 98 1.42 -0.74 9.81
CA CYS A 98 2.60 0.12 9.81
C CYS A 98 2.51 1.16 10.92
N LYS A 99 3.65 1.44 11.57
CA LYS A 99 3.75 2.44 12.63
C LYS A 99 3.70 3.85 12.04
N ILE A 100 3.30 4.82 12.86
CA ILE A 100 3.16 6.21 12.41
C ILE A 100 4.47 6.75 11.83
N GLN A 101 5.63 6.41 12.42
CA GLN A 101 6.92 6.87 11.93
C GLN A 101 7.20 6.38 10.51
N PHE A 102 6.84 5.13 10.23
CA PHE A 102 6.97 4.59 8.88
C PHE A 102 6.00 5.26 7.92
N MET A 103 4.76 5.49 8.34
CA MET A 103 3.75 6.15 7.50
C MET A 103 4.18 7.57 7.14
N GLU A 104 4.85 8.30 8.02
CA GLU A 104 5.39 9.62 7.71
C GLU A 104 6.39 9.55 6.56
N ARG A 105 7.22 8.50 6.52
CA ARG A 105 8.13 8.27 5.38
C ARG A 105 7.36 7.97 4.11
N VAL A 106 6.28 7.22 4.21
CA VAL A 106 5.42 6.91 3.06
C VAL A 106 4.81 8.19 2.49
N TYR A 107 4.25 9.05 3.34
CA TYR A 107 3.66 10.33 2.90
C TYR A 107 4.69 11.21 2.21
N THR A 108 5.88 11.30 2.77
CA THR A 108 6.98 12.08 2.19
C THR A 108 7.35 11.53 0.81
N ALA A 109 7.48 10.22 0.69
CA ALA A 109 7.83 9.58 -0.59
C ALA A 109 6.72 9.80 -1.64
N VAL A 110 5.45 9.66 -1.26
CA VAL A 110 4.32 9.93 -2.17
C VAL A 110 4.36 11.39 -2.63
N ALA A 111 4.56 12.33 -1.72
CA ALA A 111 4.64 13.76 -2.04
C ALA A 111 5.80 14.03 -3.01
N GLU A 112 6.96 13.43 -2.79
CA GLU A 112 8.10 13.59 -3.69
C GLU A 112 7.82 13.07 -5.09
N VAL A 113 7.18 11.90 -5.19
CA VAL A 113 6.83 11.30 -6.49
C VAL A 113 5.82 12.20 -7.22
N MET A 114 4.91 12.85 -6.49
CA MET A 114 3.94 13.78 -7.06
C MET A 114 4.53 15.17 -7.36
N GLY A 115 5.71 15.46 -6.83
CA GLY A 115 6.29 16.80 -6.92
C GLY A 115 5.62 17.81 -5.98
N PHE A 116 5.02 17.35 -4.89
CA PHE A 116 4.36 18.19 -3.90
C PHE A 116 5.30 18.51 -2.74
N ASP A 117 5.41 19.81 -2.40
CA ASP A 117 6.27 20.25 -1.30
C ASP A 117 5.47 20.30 0.01
N LEU A 118 5.79 19.41 0.94
CA LEU A 118 5.13 19.35 2.24
C LEU A 118 5.59 20.44 3.21
N GLU A 119 6.70 21.13 2.91
CA GLU A 119 7.28 22.14 3.79
C GLU A 119 6.92 23.57 3.43
N SER A 120 6.21 23.77 2.36
CA SER A 120 5.83 25.11 1.89
C SER A 120 4.76 25.75 2.76
#